data_ebe4704b8c0da93766a1bb1e92ebb295
#
_entry.id   ebe4704b8c0da93766a1bb1e92ebb295
#
_cell.length_a   1.000
_cell.length_b   1.000
_cell.length_c   1.000
_cell.angle_alpha   90.00
_cell.angle_beta   90.00
_cell.angle_gamma   90.00
#
_symmetry.space_group_name_H-M   'P 1'
#
loop_
_entity.id
_entity.type
_entity.pdbx_description
1 polymer ?
#
loop_
_entity_poly.entity_id
_entity_poly.type
_entity_poly.pdbx_seq_one_letter_code
_entity_poly.pdbx_strand_id
1 'polypeptide(L)'
;DRVKINRFDKELLKLVDTNDSALQAGLVRGYPQMLDILGKGILNMKSPAMPGFFDKLVNYYSEPTLKGLYTDAVRHYDNVSQIEQALGNGFTWLKACFPSMQIPAIYMHVSGFNQNVLVGDSLLAISIDKYLGEEYPLYQDFFYDFQRRLMTPEHIVPDYLAGWLMSEYPFEGKENVLLDRMIYEGKIKYLIHQAFPELKPEVLMGYTETSYNWCKENESNLWKAIIERKHLYTPDQMTTGKYFDNVPSTFLTSDAPGNLGSWLGWQIIDKYMRETNSTPEALMQNNNSQAILTDSKYKP
;
A
#
# COMPACT_ATOMS: atom_id res chain seq x y z
N ASP A 1 -17.88 6.23 -12.60
CA ASP A 1 -17.30 5.30 -13.57
C ASP A 1 -16.79 4.05 -12.86
N ARG A 2 -16.93 2.89 -13.52
CA ARG A 2 -16.50 1.61 -12.97
C ARG A 2 -15.19 1.18 -13.62
N VAL A 3 -14.20 0.81 -12.80
CA VAL A 3 -12.94 0.24 -13.28
C VAL A 3 -13.06 -1.27 -13.34
N LYS A 4 -12.65 -1.86 -14.46
CA LYS A 4 -12.63 -3.33 -14.60
C LYS A 4 -11.34 -3.88 -13.99
N ILE A 5 -11.46 -4.87 -13.12
CA ILE A 5 -10.34 -5.63 -12.59
C ILE A 5 -10.07 -6.84 -13.46
N ASN A 6 -8.83 -6.95 -13.93
CA ASN A 6 -8.39 -8.13 -14.69
C ASN A 6 -8.02 -9.24 -13.71
N ARG A 7 -8.75 -10.33 -13.76
CA ARG A 7 -8.68 -11.43 -12.79
C ARG A 7 -7.64 -12.46 -13.18
N PHE A 8 -6.39 -12.03 -13.21
CA PHE A 8 -5.25 -12.92 -13.42
C PHE A 8 -5.20 -14.05 -12.38
N ASP A 9 -5.58 -13.74 -11.15
CA ASP A 9 -5.67 -14.71 -10.07
C ASP A 9 -6.56 -15.92 -10.44
N LYS A 10 -7.73 -15.68 -10.99
CA LYS A 10 -8.65 -16.75 -11.40
C LYS A 10 -8.11 -17.59 -12.55
N GLU A 11 -7.55 -16.93 -13.56
CA GLU A 11 -7.03 -17.63 -14.74
C GLU A 11 -5.80 -18.48 -14.42
N LEU A 12 -4.92 -17.97 -13.56
CA LEU A 12 -3.75 -18.73 -13.13
C LEU A 12 -4.14 -19.94 -12.26
N LEU A 13 -5.14 -19.79 -11.39
CA LEU A 13 -5.60 -20.92 -10.57
C LEU A 13 -6.13 -22.08 -11.44
N LYS A 14 -6.86 -21.78 -12.52
CA LYS A 14 -7.30 -22.78 -13.48
C LYS A 14 -6.12 -23.55 -14.09
N LEU A 15 -5.06 -22.83 -14.45
CA LEU A 15 -3.83 -23.45 -14.97
C LEU A 15 -3.18 -24.35 -13.92
N VAL A 16 -3.07 -23.90 -12.67
CA VAL A 16 -2.47 -24.69 -11.59
C VAL A 16 -3.22 -26.02 -11.38
N ASP A 17 -4.55 -26.01 -11.55
CA ASP A 17 -5.37 -27.21 -11.37
C ASP A 17 -5.22 -28.23 -12.51
N THR A 18 -4.95 -27.80 -13.73
CA THR A 18 -5.01 -28.67 -14.92
C THR A 18 -3.70 -28.73 -15.71
N ASN A 19 -2.87 -27.71 -15.62
CA ASN A 19 -1.68 -27.51 -16.48
C ASN A 19 -1.96 -27.68 -17.98
N ASP A 20 -3.11 -27.19 -18.41
CA ASP A 20 -3.61 -27.31 -19.79
C ASP A 20 -2.86 -26.34 -20.72
N SER A 21 -2.40 -26.85 -21.88
CA SER A 21 -1.68 -26.04 -22.87
C SER A 21 -2.50 -24.90 -23.47
N ALA A 22 -3.82 -25.06 -23.59
CA ALA A 22 -4.71 -24.01 -24.06
C ALA A 22 -4.79 -22.87 -23.04
N LEU A 23 -4.83 -23.18 -21.75
CA LEU A 23 -4.77 -22.18 -20.67
C LEU A 23 -3.43 -21.47 -20.62
N GLN A 24 -2.33 -22.20 -20.84
CA GLN A 24 -0.99 -21.58 -20.95
C GLN A 24 -0.96 -20.53 -22.06
N ALA A 25 -1.44 -20.89 -23.26
CA ALA A 25 -1.52 -19.98 -24.40
C ALA A 25 -2.43 -18.78 -24.12
N GLY A 26 -3.55 -19.01 -23.44
CA GLY A 26 -4.48 -17.95 -23.02
C GLY A 26 -3.82 -16.94 -22.08
N LEU A 27 -3.03 -17.40 -21.12
CA LEU A 27 -2.27 -16.54 -20.20
C LEU A 27 -1.20 -15.73 -20.94
N VAL A 28 -0.47 -16.34 -21.85
CA VAL A 28 0.55 -15.62 -22.66
C VAL A 28 -0.11 -14.50 -23.47
N ARG A 29 -1.28 -14.72 -24.04
CA ARG A 29 -1.99 -13.70 -24.82
C ARG A 29 -2.60 -12.62 -23.94
N GLY A 30 -3.24 -13.02 -22.83
CA GLY A 30 -4.03 -12.11 -21.99
C GLY A 30 -3.25 -11.38 -20.92
N TYR A 31 -2.16 -11.98 -20.41
CA TYR A 31 -1.44 -11.49 -19.24
C TYR A 31 0.09 -11.56 -19.40
N PRO A 32 0.64 -11.07 -20.50
CA PRO A 32 2.08 -11.21 -20.75
C PRO A 32 2.94 -10.48 -19.71
N GLN A 33 2.52 -9.29 -19.25
CA GLN A 33 3.25 -8.53 -18.24
C GLN A 33 3.24 -9.23 -16.87
N MET A 34 2.09 -9.78 -16.46
CA MET A 34 1.99 -10.51 -15.20
C MET A 34 2.88 -11.75 -15.18
N LEU A 35 2.91 -12.50 -16.29
CA LEU A 35 3.80 -13.67 -16.41
C LEU A 35 5.27 -13.28 -16.36
N ASP A 36 5.64 -12.19 -17.00
CA ASP A 36 7.00 -11.64 -16.96
C ASP A 36 7.43 -11.30 -15.52
N ILE A 37 6.55 -10.62 -14.80
CA ILE A 37 6.79 -10.22 -13.42
C ILE A 37 6.94 -11.44 -12.50
N LEU A 38 6.06 -12.42 -12.62
CA LEU A 38 6.15 -13.68 -11.86
C LEU A 38 7.42 -14.46 -12.21
N GLY A 39 7.75 -14.52 -13.49
CA GLY A 39 8.95 -15.20 -13.96
C GLY A 39 10.21 -14.63 -13.32
N LYS A 40 10.36 -13.33 -13.38
CA LYS A 40 11.54 -12.63 -12.84
C LYS A 40 11.55 -12.61 -11.31
N GLY A 41 10.39 -12.38 -10.70
CA GLY A 41 10.30 -12.16 -9.26
C GLY A 41 10.25 -13.43 -8.43
N ILE A 42 9.59 -14.48 -8.91
CA ILE A 42 9.35 -15.71 -8.15
C ILE A 42 10.11 -16.90 -8.71
N LEU A 43 10.06 -17.08 -10.05
CA LEU A 43 10.62 -18.27 -10.70
C LEU A 43 12.09 -18.13 -11.09
N ASN A 44 12.62 -16.93 -11.03
CA ASN A 44 13.96 -16.62 -11.50
C ASN A 44 14.17 -17.04 -12.97
N MET A 45 13.17 -16.76 -13.81
CA MET A 45 13.17 -17.05 -15.24
C MET A 45 12.89 -15.78 -16.03
N LYS A 46 13.65 -15.54 -17.10
CA LYS A 46 13.61 -14.28 -17.85
C LYS A 46 12.38 -14.12 -18.73
N SER A 47 11.74 -15.21 -19.15
CA SER A 47 10.64 -15.16 -20.11
C SER A 47 9.72 -16.38 -19.97
N PRO A 48 8.40 -16.21 -20.18
CA PRO A 48 7.46 -17.31 -20.27
C PRO A 48 7.75 -18.28 -21.43
N ALA A 49 8.52 -17.86 -22.43
CA ALA A 49 8.93 -18.72 -23.56
C ALA A 49 10.04 -19.69 -23.18
N MET A 50 10.69 -19.52 -22.03
CA MET A 50 11.74 -20.45 -21.60
C MET A 50 11.15 -21.85 -21.32
N PRO A 51 11.84 -22.92 -21.77
CA PRO A 51 11.39 -24.28 -21.48
C PRO A 51 11.23 -24.52 -19.99
N GLY A 52 10.12 -25.17 -19.61
CA GLY A 52 9.83 -25.48 -18.21
C GLY A 52 9.21 -24.33 -17.40
N PHE A 53 8.96 -23.18 -18.00
CA PHE A 53 8.36 -22.03 -17.29
C PHE A 53 7.05 -22.39 -16.61
N PHE A 54 6.10 -22.93 -17.36
CA PHE A 54 4.77 -23.27 -16.81
C PHE A 54 4.83 -24.44 -15.82
N ASP A 55 5.70 -25.42 -16.04
CA ASP A 55 5.89 -26.50 -15.07
C ASP A 55 6.38 -25.95 -13.72
N LYS A 56 7.33 -25.03 -13.77
CA LYS A 56 7.86 -24.38 -12.58
C LYS A 56 6.80 -23.52 -11.89
N LEU A 57 6.02 -22.78 -12.66
CA LEU A 57 4.92 -21.95 -12.16
C LEU A 57 3.86 -22.80 -11.48
N VAL A 58 3.40 -23.86 -12.11
CA VAL A 58 2.42 -24.80 -11.55
C VAL A 58 2.96 -25.46 -10.29
N ASN A 59 4.21 -25.90 -10.32
CA ASN A 59 4.84 -26.51 -9.15
C ASN A 59 4.90 -25.54 -7.95
N TYR A 60 5.25 -24.29 -8.18
CA TYR A 60 5.30 -23.27 -7.13
C TYR A 60 3.95 -23.11 -6.45
N TYR A 61 2.86 -22.94 -7.21
CA TYR A 61 1.52 -22.74 -6.68
C TYR A 61 0.82 -24.04 -6.26
N SER A 62 1.42 -25.19 -6.45
CA SER A 62 0.88 -26.49 -6.02
C SER A 62 1.30 -26.88 -4.61
N GLU A 63 2.17 -26.12 -3.96
CA GLU A 63 2.50 -26.34 -2.56
C GLU A 63 1.20 -26.25 -1.74
N PRO A 64 0.88 -27.23 -0.87
CA PRO A 64 -0.44 -27.35 -0.26
C PRO A 64 -0.92 -26.12 0.52
N THR A 65 -0.05 -25.49 1.31
CA THR A 65 -0.40 -24.31 2.11
C THR A 65 -0.70 -23.12 1.18
N LEU A 66 0.17 -22.90 0.20
CA LEU A 66 -0.02 -21.82 -0.78
C LEU A 66 -1.25 -22.04 -1.64
N LYS A 67 -1.50 -23.26 -2.08
CA LYS A 67 -2.69 -23.58 -2.87
C LYS A 67 -3.97 -23.39 -2.08
N GLY A 68 -3.97 -23.75 -0.80
CA GLY A 68 -5.10 -23.52 0.11
C GLY A 68 -5.38 -22.03 0.29
N LEU A 69 -4.33 -21.24 0.52
CA LEU A 69 -4.41 -19.78 0.59
C LEU A 69 -4.96 -19.19 -0.71
N TYR A 70 -4.45 -19.65 -1.85
CA TYR A 70 -4.87 -19.18 -3.17
C TYR A 70 -6.35 -19.44 -3.40
N THR A 71 -6.80 -20.65 -3.11
CA THR A 71 -8.21 -21.05 -3.26
C THR A 71 -9.12 -20.21 -2.38
N ASP A 72 -8.73 -19.98 -1.13
CA ASP A 72 -9.48 -19.13 -0.19
C ASP A 72 -9.58 -17.70 -0.70
N ALA A 73 -8.47 -17.15 -1.19
CA ALA A 73 -8.41 -15.77 -1.69
C ALA A 73 -9.34 -15.58 -2.91
N VAL A 74 -9.27 -16.48 -3.88
CA VAL A 74 -10.12 -16.42 -5.08
C VAL A 74 -11.60 -16.55 -4.71
N ARG A 75 -11.92 -17.43 -3.77
CA ARG A 75 -13.30 -17.60 -3.28
C ARG A 75 -13.80 -16.35 -2.58
N HIS A 76 -12.99 -15.76 -1.70
CA HIS A 76 -13.35 -14.56 -0.96
C HIS A 76 -13.63 -13.39 -1.91
N TYR A 77 -12.85 -13.27 -2.98
CA TYR A 77 -12.96 -12.21 -3.98
C TYR A 77 -13.57 -12.70 -5.29
N ASP A 78 -14.51 -13.63 -5.22
CA ASP A 78 -15.21 -14.12 -6.42
C ASP A 78 -15.97 -12.98 -7.13
N ASN A 79 -16.72 -12.19 -6.38
CA ASN A 79 -17.41 -10.99 -6.87
C ASN A 79 -16.72 -9.74 -6.36
N VAL A 80 -16.17 -8.95 -7.28
CA VAL A 80 -15.43 -7.71 -6.96
C VAL A 80 -16.14 -6.44 -7.46
N SER A 81 -17.42 -6.52 -7.76
CA SER A 81 -18.19 -5.39 -8.30
C SER A 81 -18.12 -4.13 -7.44
N GLN A 82 -18.19 -4.29 -6.11
CA GLN A 82 -18.10 -3.16 -5.18
C GLN A 82 -16.70 -2.55 -5.16
N ILE A 83 -15.67 -3.40 -5.25
CA ILE A 83 -14.27 -2.94 -5.34
C ILE A 83 -14.06 -2.18 -6.64
N GLU A 84 -14.57 -2.70 -7.76
CA GLU A 84 -14.50 -2.02 -9.06
C GLU A 84 -15.18 -0.65 -9.04
N GLN A 85 -16.32 -0.54 -8.38
CA GLN A 85 -17.02 0.74 -8.23
C GLN A 85 -16.21 1.71 -7.37
N ALA A 86 -15.70 1.26 -6.23
CA ALA A 86 -14.89 2.10 -5.33
C ALA A 86 -13.59 2.55 -5.99
N LEU A 87 -12.92 1.68 -6.75
CA LEU A 87 -11.75 2.04 -7.54
C LEU A 87 -12.10 3.09 -8.60
N GLY A 88 -13.23 2.92 -9.29
CA GLY A 88 -13.70 3.90 -10.27
C GLY A 88 -13.89 5.27 -9.66
N ASN A 89 -14.51 5.34 -8.49
CA ASN A 89 -14.69 6.59 -7.74
C ASN A 89 -13.34 7.18 -7.34
N GLY A 90 -12.43 6.37 -6.83
CA GLY A 90 -11.09 6.81 -6.43
C GLY A 90 -10.26 7.34 -7.60
N PHE A 91 -10.25 6.64 -8.73
CA PHE A 91 -9.52 7.09 -9.92
C PHE A 91 -10.17 8.32 -10.56
N THR A 92 -11.48 8.45 -10.51
CA THR A 92 -12.17 9.68 -10.94
C THR A 92 -11.70 10.87 -10.10
N TRP A 93 -11.61 10.69 -8.78
CA TRP A 93 -11.09 11.71 -7.88
C TRP A 93 -9.62 12.06 -8.20
N LEU A 94 -8.78 11.05 -8.37
CA LEU A 94 -7.36 11.25 -8.72
C LEU A 94 -7.22 12.00 -10.05
N LYS A 95 -8.01 11.63 -11.05
CA LYS A 95 -7.98 12.31 -12.36
C LYS A 95 -8.41 13.76 -12.28
N ALA A 96 -9.37 14.07 -11.41
CA ALA A 96 -9.78 15.46 -11.16
C ALA A 96 -8.67 16.27 -10.50
N CYS A 97 -7.93 15.65 -9.55
CA CYS A 97 -6.81 16.31 -8.86
C CYS A 97 -5.53 16.38 -9.72
N PHE A 98 -5.32 15.38 -10.57
CA PHE A 98 -4.13 15.22 -11.40
C PHE A 98 -4.53 14.95 -12.85
N PRO A 99 -4.94 15.99 -13.60
CA PRO A 99 -5.55 15.80 -14.94
C PRO A 99 -4.67 15.08 -15.97
N SER A 100 -3.35 15.19 -15.84
CA SER A 100 -2.40 14.51 -16.74
C SER A 100 -2.07 13.08 -16.32
N MET A 101 -2.52 12.64 -15.13
CA MET A 101 -2.25 11.30 -14.64
C MET A 101 -2.95 10.25 -15.48
N GLN A 102 -2.21 9.23 -15.89
CA GLN A 102 -2.78 8.07 -16.59
C GLN A 102 -3.39 7.10 -15.57
N ILE A 103 -4.47 6.44 -15.95
CA ILE A 103 -5.09 5.40 -15.13
C ILE A 103 -4.48 4.06 -15.56
N PRO A 104 -3.92 3.27 -14.61
CA PRO A 104 -3.31 1.99 -14.95
C PRO A 104 -4.37 0.92 -15.25
N ALA A 105 -3.95 -0.14 -15.90
CA ALA A 105 -4.73 -1.39 -15.93
C ALA A 105 -4.65 -2.05 -14.57
N ILE A 106 -5.78 -2.51 -14.05
CA ILE A 106 -5.91 -3.04 -12.68
C ILE A 106 -6.01 -4.56 -12.73
N TYR A 107 -5.22 -5.20 -11.88
CA TYR A 107 -5.15 -6.67 -11.77
C TYR A 107 -5.29 -7.12 -10.32
N MET A 108 -5.72 -8.36 -10.15
CA MET A 108 -5.60 -9.12 -8.90
C MET A 108 -4.71 -10.35 -9.13
N HIS A 109 -3.87 -10.65 -8.16
CA HIS A 109 -3.00 -11.82 -8.16
C HIS A 109 -2.85 -12.37 -6.74
N VAL A 110 -2.10 -13.46 -6.62
CA VAL A 110 -1.73 -14.06 -5.32
C VAL A 110 -0.21 -14.20 -5.30
N SER A 111 0.42 -13.54 -4.33
CA SER A 111 1.89 -13.50 -4.23
C SER A 111 2.46 -14.50 -3.22
N GLY A 112 1.64 -15.13 -2.38
CA GLY A 112 2.12 -15.95 -1.27
C GLY A 112 2.73 -15.09 -0.16
N PHE A 113 2.12 -13.96 0.17
CA PHE A 113 2.55 -12.98 1.17
C PHE A 113 3.81 -12.18 0.81
N ASN A 114 4.30 -12.28 -0.41
CA ASN A 114 5.54 -11.60 -0.80
C ASN A 114 5.41 -10.09 -0.94
N GLN A 115 4.21 -9.60 -1.30
CA GLN A 115 3.98 -8.16 -1.49
C GLN A 115 2.50 -7.82 -1.40
N ASN A 116 2.19 -6.54 -1.13
CA ASN A 116 0.81 -6.05 -1.11
C ASN A 116 0.39 -5.54 -2.49
N VAL A 117 1.15 -4.59 -3.03
CA VAL A 117 0.87 -3.93 -4.30
C VAL A 117 2.08 -4.06 -5.22
N LEU A 118 1.81 -4.40 -6.47
CA LEU A 118 2.81 -4.53 -7.51
C LEU A 118 2.51 -3.48 -8.57
N VAL A 119 3.52 -2.67 -8.88
CA VAL A 119 3.40 -1.60 -9.88
C VAL A 119 4.32 -1.90 -11.04
N GLY A 120 3.77 -1.87 -12.24
CA GLY A 120 4.52 -1.99 -13.50
C GLY A 120 4.19 -0.84 -14.42
N ASP A 121 4.68 -0.90 -15.66
CA ASP A 121 4.38 0.09 -16.68
C ASP A 121 2.88 0.06 -16.99
N SER A 122 2.15 1.11 -16.59
CA SER A 122 0.70 1.24 -16.74
C SER A 122 -0.09 0.06 -16.15
N LEU A 123 0.48 -0.64 -15.18
CA LEU A 123 -0.11 -1.81 -14.53
C LEU A 123 -0.07 -1.65 -13.01
N LEU A 124 -1.15 -2.04 -12.36
CA LEU A 124 -1.27 -2.03 -10.91
C LEU A 124 -1.98 -3.31 -10.47
N ALA A 125 -1.31 -4.12 -9.66
CA ALA A 125 -1.84 -5.39 -9.20
C ALA A 125 -1.82 -5.45 -7.67
N ILE A 126 -2.89 -5.94 -7.07
CA ILE A 126 -2.93 -6.19 -5.64
C ILE A 126 -2.87 -7.70 -5.37
N SER A 127 -2.17 -8.05 -4.30
CA SER A 127 -2.05 -9.44 -3.84
C SER A 127 -3.21 -9.73 -2.88
N ILE A 128 -4.28 -10.33 -3.38
CA ILE A 128 -5.52 -10.52 -2.59
C ILE A 128 -5.36 -11.45 -1.40
N ASP A 129 -4.34 -12.31 -1.40
CA ASP A 129 -3.98 -13.15 -0.27
C ASP A 129 -3.55 -12.34 0.97
N LYS A 130 -3.22 -11.08 0.80
CA LYS A 130 -2.86 -10.15 1.87
C LYS A 130 -4.05 -9.36 2.44
N TYR A 131 -5.27 -9.63 1.98
CA TYR A 131 -6.47 -8.84 2.33
C TYR A 131 -7.69 -9.71 2.66
N LEU A 132 -7.47 -10.83 3.36
CA LEU A 132 -8.53 -11.78 3.70
C LEU A 132 -9.25 -11.47 5.01
N GLY A 133 -8.78 -10.46 5.74
CA GLY A 133 -9.35 -10.08 7.02
C GLY A 133 -8.44 -10.43 8.20
N GLU A 134 -8.55 -9.63 9.25
CA GLU A 134 -7.71 -9.74 10.45
C GLU A 134 -7.77 -11.13 11.09
N GLU A 135 -8.91 -11.80 10.99
CA GLU A 135 -9.18 -13.09 11.63
C GLU A 135 -8.86 -14.31 10.75
N TYR A 136 -8.34 -14.11 9.54
CA TYR A 136 -8.00 -15.23 8.66
C TYR A 136 -7.00 -16.16 9.37
N PRO A 137 -7.32 -17.49 9.50
CA PRO A 137 -6.56 -18.37 10.37
C PRO A 137 -5.07 -18.45 10.10
N LEU A 138 -4.68 -18.52 8.82
CA LEU A 138 -3.27 -18.62 8.45
C LEU A 138 -2.46 -17.40 8.88
N TYR A 139 -3.09 -16.22 8.95
CA TYR A 139 -2.41 -14.99 9.38
C TYR A 139 -1.91 -15.06 10.83
N GLN A 140 -2.58 -15.86 11.68
CA GLN A 140 -2.19 -15.99 13.08
C GLN A 140 -0.77 -16.58 13.22
N ASP A 141 -0.35 -17.40 12.26
CA ASP A 141 0.95 -18.07 12.27
C ASP A 141 2.09 -17.18 11.71
N PHE A 142 1.76 -16.16 10.92
CA PHE A 142 2.75 -15.39 10.16
C PHE A 142 2.82 -13.90 10.52
N PHE A 143 1.76 -13.32 11.09
CA PHE A 143 1.66 -11.87 11.27
C PHE A 143 1.21 -11.50 12.67
N TYR A 144 1.77 -10.42 13.19
CA TYR A 144 1.32 -9.80 14.43
C TYR A 144 -0.01 -9.08 14.24
N ASP A 145 -0.71 -8.80 15.35
CA ASP A 145 -2.02 -8.12 15.32
C ASP A 145 -1.97 -6.77 14.60
N PHE A 146 -0.94 -5.96 14.83
CA PHE A 146 -0.80 -4.67 14.15
C PHE A 146 -0.61 -4.80 12.64
N GLN A 147 0.00 -5.91 12.16
CA GLN A 147 0.11 -6.22 10.74
C GLN A 147 -1.24 -6.67 10.17
N ARG A 148 -1.94 -7.55 10.88
CA ARG A 148 -3.23 -8.09 10.43
C ARG A 148 -4.31 -7.02 10.30
N ARG A 149 -4.28 -5.95 11.11
CA ARG A 149 -5.23 -4.84 10.99
C ARG A 149 -5.17 -4.10 9.66
N LEU A 150 -4.05 -4.18 8.95
CA LEU A 150 -3.89 -3.63 7.59
C LEU A 150 -4.27 -4.64 6.49
N MET A 151 -4.52 -5.90 6.85
CA MET A 151 -4.75 -7.00 5.90
C MET A 151 -6.22 -7.33 5.76
N THR A 152 -7.04 -6.31 5.59
CA THR A 152 -8.50 -6.42 5.48
C THR A 152 -9.00 -5.94 4.13
N PRO A 153 -10.19 -6.39 3.68
CA PRO A 153 -10.77 -5.93 2.41
C PRO A 153 -10.89 -4.41 2.29
N GLU A 154 -11.10 -3.71 3.40
CA GLU A 154 -11.21 -2.25 3.44
C GLU A 154 -9.95 -1.52 2.97
N HIS A 155 -8.79 -2.19 3.03
CA HIS A 155 -7.50 -1.61 2.64
C HIS A 155 -7.18 -1.78 1.15
N ILE A 156 -7.94 -2.59 0.41
CA ILE A 156 -7.65 -2.87 -1.01
C ILE A 156 -7.65 -1.60 -1.84
N VAL A 157 -8.75 -0.86 -1.84
CA VAL A 157 -8.88 0.33 -2.69
C VAL A 157 -7.92 1.44 -2.26
N PRO A 158 -7.79 1.77 -0.95
CA PRO A 158 -6.77 2.73 -0.51
C PRO A 158 -5.36 2.34 -0.91
N ASP A 159 -4.99 1.07 -0.81
CA ASP A 159 -3.65 0.60 -1.14
C ASP A 159 -3.38 0.64 -2.65
N TYR A 160 -4.37 0.34 -3.50
CA TYR A 160 -4.25 0.54 -4.94
C TYR A 160 -3.93 2.01 -5.26
N LEU A 161 -4.70 2.95 -4.71
CA LEU A 161 -4.52 4.36 -4.98
C LEU A 161 -3.18 4.87 -4.42
N ALA A 162 -2.82 4.47 -3.21
CA ALA A 162 -1.54 4.84 -2.61
C ALA A 162 -0.37 4.33 -3.46
N GLY A 163 -0.41 3.08 -3.89
CA GLY A 163 0.62 2.49 -4.73
C GLY A 163 0.77 3.25 -6.06
N TRP A 164 -0.34 3.64 -6.67
CA TRP A 164 -0.30 4.41 -7.91
C TRP A 164 0.23 5.83 -7.69
N LEU A 165 -0.23 6.53 -6.66
CA LEU A 165 0.31 7.85 -6.30
C LEU A 165 1.81 7.81 -6.06
N MET A 166 2.28 6.82 -5.32
CA MET A 166 3.71 6.67 -5.04
C MET A 166 4.53 6.35 -6.29
N SER A 167 3.94 5.66 -7.27
CA SER A 167 4.58 5.40 -8.56
C SER A 167 4.68 6.65 -9.42
N GLU A 168 3.62 7.45 -9.46
CA GLU A 168 3.57 8.69 -10.26
C GLU A 168 4.39 9.83 -9.62
N TYR A 169 4.45 9.86 -8.29
CA TYR A 169 5.19 10.83 -7.50
C TYR A 169 6.10 10.11 -6.50
N PRO A 170 7.22 9.52 -6.97
CA PRO A 170 8.12 8.79 -6.08
C PRO A 170 8.77 9.72 -5.08
N PHE A 171 9.22 9.13 -3.97
CA PHE A 171 9.95 9.88 -2.93
C PHE A 171 11.25 10.46 -3.51
N GLU A 172 11.44 11.76 -3.38
CA GLU A 172 12.62 12.49 -3.89
C GLU A 172 13.45 13.14 -2.77
N GLY A 173 13.08 12.88 -1.51
CA GLY A 173 13.81 13.40 -0.35
C GLY A 173 14.97 12.51 0.06
N LYS A 174 15.50 12.79 1.26
CA LYS A 174 16.56 11.99 1.87
C LYS A 174 15.93 10.94 2.79
N GLU A 175 16.10 9.67 2.46
CA GLU A 175 15.50 8.54 3.19
C GLU A 175 15.94 8.45 4.66
N ASN A 176 17.11 8.96 4.97
CA ASN A 176 17.64 8.99 6.34
C ASN A 176 17.18 10.20 7.14
N VAL A 177 16.45 11.15 6.55
CA VAL A 177 15.96 12.35 7.23
C VAL A 177 14.49 12.19 7.59
N LEU A 178 14.20 12.22 8.89
CA LEU A 178 12.85 11.99 9.40
C LEU A 178 11.82 12.96 8.78
N LEU A 179 12.12 14.24 8.73
CA LEU A 179 11.19 15.24 8.19
C LEU A 179 10.80 14.93 6.74
N ASP A 180 11.77 14.59 5.88
CA ASP A 180 11.51 14.31 4.47
C ASP A 180 10.55 13.12 4.32
N ARG A 181 10.78 12.04 5.06
CA ARG A 181 9.92 10.87 5.03
C ARG A 181 8.54 11.13 5.64
N MET A 182 8.47 11.88 6.76
CA MET A 182 7.20 12.25 7.38
C MET A 182 6.31 13.03 6.42
N ILE A 183 6.89 14.03 5.76
CA ILE A 183 6.15 14.87 4.80
C ILE A 183 5.62 14.01 3.65
N TYR A 184 6.46 13.16 3.08
CA TYR A 184 6.03 12.30 1.96
C TYR A 184 4.92 11.33 2.37
N GLU A 185 5.11 10.58 3.44
CA GLU A 185 4.10 9.65 3.94
C GLU A 185 2.81 10.38 4.34
N GLY A 186 2.94 11.57 4.90
CA GLY A 186 1.82 12.42 5.25
C GLY A 186 1.02 12.89 4.04
N LYS A 187 1.69 13.24 2.93
CA LYS A 187 1.02 13.58 1.66
C LYS A 187 0.14 12.43 1.17
N ILE A 188 0.69 11.22 1.17
CA ILE A 188 -0.04 10.03 0.71
C ILE A 188 -1.25 9.78 1.60
N LYS A 189 -1.09 9.74 2.92
CA LYS A 189 -2.20 9.54 3.87
C LYS A 189 -3.28 10.61 3.71
N TYR A 190 -2.88 11.87 3.61
CA TYR A 190 -3.80 12.98 3.41
C TYR A 190 -4.65 12.80 2.14
N LEU A 191 -4.00 12.52 1.01
CA LEU A 191 -4.70 12.39 -0.28
C LEU A 191 -5.62 11.17 -0.31
N ILE A 192 -5.20 10.05 0.23
CA ILE A 192 -6.06 8.86 0.32
C ILE A 192 -7.30 9.15 1.17
N HIS A 193 -7.13 9.84 2.29
CA HIS A 193 -8.27 10.21 3.13
C HIS A 193 -9.19 11.21 2.44
N GLN A 194 -8.66 12.12 1.64
CA GLN A 194 -9.49 13.03 0.81
C GLN A 194 -10.30 12.27 -0.24
N ALA A 195 -9.72 11.22 -0.82
CA ALA A 195 -10.42 10.36 -1.78
C ALA A 195 -11.52 9.51 -1.11
N PHE A 196 -11.32 9.13 0.14
CA PHE A 196 -12.23 8.26 0.92
C PHE A 196 -12.49 8.87 2.30
N PRO A 197 -13.22 10.00 2.37
CA PRO A 197 -13.42 10.71 3.63
C PRO A 197 -14.24 9.93 4.67
N GLU A 198 -15.02 8.93 4.24
CA GLU A 198 -15.77 8.03 5.12
C GLU A 198 -14.89 6.98 5.80
N LEU A 199 -13.68 6.75 5.31
CA LEU A 199 -12.74 5.81 5.93
C LEU A 199 -12.16 6.42 7.20
N LYS A 200 -12.37 5.75 8.34
CA LYS A 200 -11.87 6.25 9.62
C LYS A 200 -10.35 6.35 9.62
N PRO A 201 -9.77 7.44 10.16
CA PRO A 201 -8.32 7.60 10.21
C PRO A 201 -7.58 6.44 10.88
N GLU A 202 -8.12 5.90 11.99
CA GLU A 202 -7.54 4.74 12.67
C GLU A 202 -7.52 3.49 11.79
N VAL A 203 -8.52 3.28 10.96
CA VAL A 203 -8.55 2.18 10.02
C VAL A 203 -7.44 2.35 8.97
N LEU A 204 -7.32 3.56 8.40
CA LEU A 204 -6.28 3.86 7.41
C LEU A 204 -4.87 3.64 7.97
N MET A 205 -4.66 3.97 9.25
CA MET A 205 -3.38 3.75 9.93
C MET A 205 -3.16 2.31 10.41
N GLY A 206 -4.20 1.48 10.43
CA GLY A 206 -4.15 0.15 11.04
C GLY A 206 -4.05 0.20 12.57
N TYR A 207 -4.51 1.29 13.18
CA TYR A 207 -4.54 1.47 14.63
C TYR A 207 -5.83 0.95 15.23
N THR A 208 -5.76 0.55 16.51
CA THR A 208 -6.97 0.41 17.31
C THR A 208 -7.50 1.81 17.67
N GLU A 209 -8.77 1.88 18.04
CA GLU A 209 -9.35 3.14 18.54
C GLU A 209 -8.57 3.68 19.74
N THR A 210 -8.15 2.81 20.65
CA THR A 210 -7.34 3.17 21.82
C THR A 210 -5.99 3.78 21.41
N SER A 211 -5.27 3.13 20.48
CA SER A 211 -3.98 3.64 19.99
C SER A 211 -4.13 4.97 19.26
N TYR A 212 -5.19 5.11 18.47
CA TYR A 212 -5.46 6.36 17.76
C TYR A 212 -5.76 7.50 18.73
N ASN A 213 -6.59 7.26 19.74
CA ASN A 213 -6.90 8.24 20.78
C ASN A 213 -5.64 8.64 21.55
N TRP A 214 -4.79 7.67 21.85
CA TRP A 214 -3.48 7.93 22.47
C TRP A 214 -2.65 8.90 21.63
N CYS A 215 -2.57 8.69 20.31
CA CYS A 215 -1.85 9.60 19.41
C CYS A 215 -2.39 11.02 19.47
N LYS A 216 -3.71 11.20 19.45
CA LYS A 216 -4.35 12.52 19.52
C LYS A 216 -4.06 13.22 20.86
N GLU A 217 -4.09 12.47 21.95
CA GLU A 217 -3.83 13.00 23.28
C GLU A 217 -2.36 13.36 23.51
N ASN A 218 -1.45 12.69 22.81
CA ASN A 218 -0.01 12.84 22.99
C ASN A 218 0.70 13.56 21.84
N GLU A 219 -0.02 14.10 20.88
CA GLU A 219 0.55 14.74 19.68
C GLU A 219 1.57 15.83 20.04
N SER A 220 1.21 16.73 20.95
CA SER A 220 2.10 17.80 21.41
C SER A 220 3.37 17.25 22.07
N ASN A 221 3.23 16.27 22.94
CA ASN A 221 4.36 15.65 23.63
C ASN A 221 5.27 14.88 22.69
N LEU A 222 4.70 14.20 21.70
CA LEU A 222 5.46 13.49 20.66
C LEU A 222 6.31 14.49 19.85
N TRP A 223 5.70 15.59 19.43
CA TRP A 223 6.40 16.61 18.65
C TRP A 223 7.53 17.24 19.44
N LYS A 224 7.28 17.59 20.70
CA LYS A 224 8.33 18.11 21.61
C LYS A 224 9.48 17.12 21.77
N ALA A 225 9.19 15.84 21.97
CA ALA A 225 10.21 14.81 22.11
C ALA A 225 11.09 14.69 20.86
N ILE A 226 10.50 14.75 19.67
CA ILE A 226 11.21 14.72 18.40
C ILE A 226 12.19 15.89 18.29
N ILE A 227 11.72 17.11 18.63
CA ILE A 227 12.53 18.33 18.58
C ILE A 227 13.65 18.29 19.63
N GLU A 228 13.33 17.96 20.87
CA GLU A 228 14.29 17.90 21.97
C GLU A 228 15.38 16.86 21.74
N ARG A 229 15.02 15.70 21.17
CA ARG A 229 15.97 14.63 20.83
C ARG A 229 16.73 14.91 19.53
N LYS A 230 16.40 16.00 18.82
CA LYS A 230 17.01 16.39 17.55
C LYS A 230 16.86 15.33 16.47
N HIS A 231 15.72 14.59 16.46
CA HIS A 231 15.47 13.54 15.51
C HIS A 231 15.01 14.05 14.15
N LEU A 232 14.40 15.25 14.10
CA LEU A 232 13.74 15.74 12.89
C LEU A 232 14.68 15.83 11.68
N TYR A 233 15.92 16.22 11.90
CA TYR A 233 16.94 16.39 10.86
C TYR A 233 18.11 15.42 11.01
N THR A 234 17.97 14.41 11.85
CA THR A 234 19.05 13.45 12.05
C THR A 234 19.38 12.72 10.75
N PRO A 235 20.66 12.50 10.43
CA PRO A 235 21.05 11.66 9.30
C PRO A 235 21.09 10.17 9.64
N ASP A 236 20.72 9.79 10.86
CA ASP A 236 20.75 8.40 11.33
C ASP A 236 19.56 7.63 10.80
N GLN A 237 19.80 6.75 9.83
CA GLN A 237 18.80 5.91 9.19
C GLN A 237 18.08 4.98 10.19
N MET A 238 18.77 4.49 11.21
CA MET A 238 18.15 3.61 12.21
C MET A 238 17.12 4.37 13.04
N THR A 239 17.45 5.56 13.49
CA THR A 239 16.53 6.41 14.24
C THR A 239 15.30 6.77 13.38
N THR A 240 15.52 7.25 12.16
CA THR A 240 14.44 7.58 11.23
C THR A 240 13.57 6.38 10.94
N GLY A 241 14.16 5.21 10.69
CA GLY A 241 13.44 3.98 10.39
C GLY A 241 12.45 3.57 11.49
N LYS A 242 12.79 3.80 12.75
CA LYS A 242 11.92 3.45 13.89
C LYS A 242 10.58 4.18 13.87
N TYR A 243 10.51 5.36 13.25
CA TYR A 243 9.25 6.12 13.13
C TYR A 243 8.29 5.56 12.08
N PHE A 244 8.76 4.67 11.20
CA PHE A 244 7.95 4.11 10.11
C PHE A 244 7.70 2.61 10.23
N ASP A 245 8.36 1.94 11.16
CA ASP A 245 8.06 0.54 11.46
C ASP A 245 6.66 0.41 12.05
N ASN A 246 5.93 -0.63 11.64
CA ASN A 246 4.61 -0.90 12.19
C ASN A 246 4.67 -1.50 13.61
N VAL A 247 5.84 -1.89 14.07
CA VAL A 247 6.06 -2.35 15.44
C VAL A 247 5.84 -1.18 16.40
N PRO A 248 5.15 -1.39 17.54
CA PRO A 248 4.96 -0.33 18.54
C PRO A 248 6.28 0.36 18.92
N SER A 249 6.24 1.69 18.95
CA SER A 249 7.46 2.53 19.10
C SER A 249 7.80 2.76 20.56
N THR A 250 8.40 1.78 21.23
CA THR A 250 8.74 1.86 22.65
C THR A 250 9.90 2.82 22.95
N PHE A 251 10.64 3.26 21.93
CA PHE A 251 11.79 4.18 22.12
C PHE A 251 11.39 5.60 22.49
N LEU A 252 10.14 6.00 22.22
CA LEU A 252 9.60 7.29 22.64
C LEU A 252 8.84 7.17 23.96
N THR A 253 7.96 6.19 24.05
CA THR A 253 7.14 5.88 25.22
C THR A 253 6.58 4.47 25.08
N SER A 254 6.27 3.83 26.22
CA SER A 254 5.82 2.43 26.25
C SER A 254 4.46 2.20 25.54
N ASP A 255 3.64 3.24 25.38
CA ASP A 255 2.28 3.13 24.84
C ASP A 255 2.15 3.59 23.38
N ALA A 256 3.26 4.02 22.76
CA ALA A 256 3.24 4.54 21.41
C ALA A 256 3.00 3.42 20.39
N PRO A 257 2.02 3.56 19.48
CA PRO A 257 1.87 2.62 18.37
C PRO A 257 3.00 2.77 17.35
N GLY A 258 3.08 1.85 16.41
CA GLY A 258 4.04 1.96 15.30
C GLY A 258 3.62 3.00 14.27
N ASN A 259 4.52 3.25 13.34
CA ASN A 259 4.31 4.15 12.19
C ASN A 259 3.85 5.57 12.57
N LEU A 260 4.36 6.08 13.67
CA LEU A 260 4.05 7.44 14.15
C LEU A 260 4.53 8.51 13.16
N GLY A 261 5.60 8.27 12.44
CA GLY A 261 6.11 9.20 11.44
C GLY A 261 5.08 9.53 10.37
N SER A 262 4.38 8.52 9.87
CA SER A 262 3.32 8.71 8.88
C SER A 262 2.14 9.47 9.47
N TRP A 263 1.74 9.16 10.71
CA TRP A 263 0.62 9.85 11.36
C TRP A 263 0.93 11.33 11.62
N LEU A 264 2.11 11.62 12.18
CA LEU A 264 2.55 13.00 12.41
C LEU A 264 2.70 13.78 11.10
N GLY A 265 3.27 13.13 10.09
CA GLY A 265 3.36 13.72 8.75
C GLY A 265 1.99 14.07 8.19
N TRP A 266 1.02 13.21 8.39
CA TRP A 266 -0.37 13.48 8.00
C TRP A 266 -0.94 14.71 8.72
N GLN A 267 -0.68 14.86 10.04
CA GLN A 267 -1.12 16.03 10.79
C GLN A 267 -0.47 17.32 10.24
N ILE A 268 0.81 17.27 9.92
CA ILE A 268 1.52 18.41 9.31
C ILE A 268 0.90 18.79 7.96
N ILE A 269 0.67 17.82 7.10
CA ILE A 269 0.10 18.05 5.76
C ILE A 269 -1.34 18.57 5.86
N ASP A 270 -2.15 18.01 6.76
CA ASP A 270 -3.51 18.50 6.99
C ASP A 270 -3.51 19.98 7.38
N LYS A 271 -2.63 20.36 8.29
CA LYS A 271 -2.44 21.75 8.70
C LYS A 271 -1.93 22.61 7.55
N TYR A 272 -0.94 22.13 6.80
CA TYR A 272 -0.40 22.82 5.62
C TYR A 272 -1.48 23.12 4.59
N MET A 273 -2.31 22.14 4.27
CA MET A 273 -3.37 22.31 3.28
C MET A 273 -4.44 23.30 3.74
N ARG A 274 -4.76 23.31 5.02
CA ARG A 274 -5.71 24.30 5.59
C ARG A 274 -5.13 25.72 5.59
N GLU A 275 -3.82 25.87 5.88
CA GLU A 275 -3.18 27.19 5.95
C GLU A 275 -2.91 27.80 4.56
N THR A 276 -2.59 26.98 3.58
CA THR A 276 -2.13 27.45 2.26
C THR A 276 -3.19 27.37 1.17
N ASN A 277 -4.25 26.59 1.35
CA ASN A 277 -5.21 26.25 0.30
C ASN A 277 -4.54 25.72 -0.98
N SER A 278 -3.43 24.99 -0.83
CA SER A 278 -2.71 24.39 -1.95
C SER A 278 -3.56 23.33 -2.64
N THR A 279 -3.31 23.11 -3.93
CA THR A 279 -3.96 22.01 -4.65
C THR A 279 -3.23 20.69 -4.39
N PRO A 280 -3.89 19.54 -4.54
CA PRO A 280 -3.21 18.24 -4.47
C PRO A 280 -2.02 18.11 -5.41
N GLU A 281 -2.13 18.62 -6.63
CA GLU A 281 -1.04 18.59 -7.61
C GLU A 281 0.15 19.43 -7.14
N ALA A 282 -0.08 20.65 -6.68
CA ALA A 282 0.98 21.51 -6.13
C ALA A 282 1.61 20.89 -4.89
N LEU A 283 0.82 20.26 -4.03
CA LEU A 283 1.34 19.54 -2.86
C LEU A 283 2.32 18.45 -3.28
N MET A 284 1.96 17.61 -4.23
CA MET A 284 2.82 16.49 -4.66
C MET A 284 4.06 16.96 -5.41
N GLN A 285 4.00 18.09 -6.08
CA GLN A 285 5.14 18.70 -6.78
C GLN A 285 6.12 19.41 -5.85
N ASN A 286 5.68 19.77 -4.64
CA ASN A 286 6.52 20.48 -3.67
C ASN A 286 7.38 19.50 -2.88
N ASN A 287 8.66 19.40 -3.21
CA ASN A 287 9.64 18.54 -2.54
C ASN A 287 10.46 19.25 -1.45
N ASN A 288 10.07 20.47 -1.10
CA ASN A 288 10.74 21.23 -0.03
C ASN A 288 10.05 20.98 1.30
N SER A 289 10.49 19.94 2.01
CA SER A 289 9.92 19.51 3.29
C SER A 289 9.96 20.61 4.35
N GLN A 290 11.05 21.37 4.40
CA GLN A 290 11.20 22.47 5.37
C GLN A 290 10.21 23.61 5.09
N ALA A 291 10.01 23.97 3.83
CA ALA A 291 9.04 25.00 3.46
C ALA A 291 7.60 24.54 3.81
N ILE A 292 7.27 23.28 3.55
CA ILE A 292 5.97 22.71 3.93
C ILE A 292 5.77 22.80 5.44
N LEU A 293 6.74 22.37 6.22
CA LEU A 293 6.66 22.45 7.68
C LEU A 293 6.47 23.91 8.15
N THR A 294 7.27 24.83 7.64
CA THR A 294 7.20 26.25 7.99
C THR A 294 5.83 26.84 7.65
N ASP A 295 5.36 26.61 6.43
CA ASP A 295 4.10 27.15 5.95
C ASP A 295 2.88 26.50 6.61
N SER A 296 3.02 25.29 7.12
CA SER A 296 1.98 24.60 7.89
C SER A 296 1.69 25.29 9.23
N LYS A 297 2.65 26.00 9.77
CA LYS A 297 2.58 26.60 11.13
C LYS A 297 2.27 25.53 12.18
N TYR A 298 2.77 24.31 11.98
CA TYR A 298 2.48 23.16 12.84
C TYR A 298 3.11 23.34 14.22
N LYS A 299 2.27 23.49 15.23
CA LYS A 299 2.64 23.65 16.65
C LYS A 299 1.55 22.98 17.49
N PRO A 300 1.53 21.66 17.57
CA PRO A 300 0.50 20.95 18.31
C PRO A 300 0.59 21.15 19.82
#